data_f98dabed00f9f4e3d16a0ec8af19d80a
#
_entry.id   f98dabed00f9f4e3d16a0ec8af19d80a
#
_cell.length_a   1.000
_cell.length_b   1.000
_cell.length_c   1.000
_cell.angle_alpha   90.00
_cell.angle_beta   90.00
_cell.angle_gamma   90.00
#
_symmetry.space_group_name_H-M   'P 1'
#
loop_
_entity.id
_entity.type
_entity.pdbx_description
1 polymer ?
#
loop_
_entity_poly.entity_id
_entity_poly.type
_entity_poly.pdbx_seq_one_letter_code
_entity_poly.pdbx_strand_id
1 'polypeptide(L)'
;ERLDKGIPIPMPKLAKFANYIERGQNVMIGGKQTSGKTSLMDYMYLINAFIWWESLDKEDRPPLKIFYFNMRSSTRLKLQKWACLYLKLKYDIVIDIPTLNNGIGKLYDVSEDKKRAIEIASLFFNNLEDILILSQGPKTASDIYNSVARNMLDVGTIDNDGKYVLNPENSKQITIVCIDNLDCVIPESDGSSSTTLESTKKRMSSYINKFKDMYNITTAAVVPSVLANPRTFKDSEPTYKELGSYSSIADLGFITYNPYNEGNVRYLGYDVEDFIINAKNRMRTVTIVRNSKGVENITVASIFLGECGYFRELPTAEQTSQLDKFKELLHALD
;
A
#
# COMPACT_ATOMS: atom_id res chain seq x y z
N GLU A 1 -13.86 -17.85 -12.33
CA GLU A 1 -12.69 -18.36 -11.57
C GLU A 1 -11.66 -17.28 -11.16
N ARG A 2 -11.36 -16.26 -12.00
CA ARG A 2 -10.39 -15.21 -11.64
C ARG A 2 -10.91 -14.21 -10.59
N LEU A 3 -12.17 -13.87 -10.62
CA LEU A 3 -12.80 -12.91 -9.71
C LEU A 3 -12.99 -13.44 -8.29
N ASP A 4 -13.12 -14.75 -8.13
CA ASP A 4 -13.36 -15.39 -6.84
C ASP A 4 -12.09 -15.48 -5.97
N LYS A 5 -10.91 -15.36 -6.58
CA LYS A 5 -9.62 -15.49 -5.88
C LYS A 5 -9.11 -14.17 -5.28
N GLY A 6 -9.62 -13.03 -5.72
CA GLY A 6 -9.14 -11.71 -5.31
C GLY A 6 -8.18 -11.07 -6.30
N ILE A 7 -7.57 -9.94 -5.89
CA ILE A 7 -6.63 -9.17 -6.71
C ILE A 7 -5.22 -9.75 -6.56
N PRO A 8 -4.51 -10.11 -7.64
CA PRO A 8 -3.16 -10.66 -7.52
C PRO A 8 -2.19 -9.68 -6.86
N ILE A 9 -1.33 -10.18 -5.99
CA ILE A 9 -0.23 -9.39 -5.41
C ILE A 9 0.83 -9.14 -6.50
N PRO A 10 1.27 -7.88 -6.71
CA PRO A 10 2.13 -7.50 -7.84
C PRO A 10 3.62 -7.83 -7.64
N MET A 11 3.96 -8.53 -6.58
CA MET A 11 5.33 -8.96 -6.24
C MET A 11 5.40 -10.49 -6.34
N PRO A 12 5.98 -11.06 -7.42
CA PRO A 12 5.88 -12.48 -7.74
C PRO A 12 6.45 -13.44 -6.68
N LYS A 13 7.55 -13.08 -6.00
CA LYS A 13 8.11 -13.89 -4.91
C LYS A 13 7.22 -13.83 -3.67
N LEU A 14 6.73 -12.63 -3.35
CA LEU A 14 5.82 -12.43 -2.23
C LEU A 14 4.46 -13.13 -2.49
N ALA A 15 3.99 -13.07 -3.73
CA ALA A 15 2.74 -13.71 -4.17
C ALA A 15 2.73 -15.24 -4.04
N LYS A 16 3.89 -15.89 -3.95
CA LYS A 16 3.97 -17.34 -3.68
C LYS A 16 3.46 -17.71 -2.27
N PHE A 17 3.44 -16.75 -1.35
CA PHE A 17 3.10 -16.97 0.04
C PHE A 17 1.82 -16.25 0.47
N ALA A 18 1.53 -15.10 -0.15
CA ALA A 18 0.36 -14.28 0.15
C ALA A 18 -0.49 -14.03 -1.11
N ASN A 19 -0.63 -14.96 -1.96
CA ASN A 19 -1.24 -15.05 -3.30
C ASN A 19 -2.07 -13.85 -3.80
N TYR A 20 -3.08 -13.43 -3.04
CA TYR A 20 -4.10 -12.46 -3.46
C TYR A 20 -4.43 -11.48 -2.34
N ILE A 21 -4.89 -10.30 -2.73
CA ILE A 21 -5.63 -9.39 -1.88
C ILE A 21 -7.07 -9.92 -1.85
N GLU A 22 -7.43 -10.55 -0.75
CA GLU A 22 -8.73 -11.18 -0.59
C GLU A 22 -9.74 -10.20 0.01
N ARG A 23 -11.03 -10.45 -0.19
CA ARG A 23 -12.09 -9.72 0.50
C ARG A 23 -12.09 -10.07 1.99
N GLY A 24 -12.45 -9.11 2.82
CA GLY A 24 -12.54 -9.31 4.26
C GLY A 24 -11.19 -9.66 4.90
N GLN A 25 -10.12 -8.96 4.55
CA GLN A 25 -8.79 -9.18 5.08
C GLN A 25 -8.26 -7.91 5.78
N ASN A 26 -7.74 -8.07 6.98
CA ASN A 26 -7.05 -6.99 7.70
C ASN A 26 -5.54 -7.08 7.43
N VAL A 27 -5.01 -6.07 6.75
CA VAL A 27 -3.60 -6.00 6.35
C VAL A 27 -2.91 -4.85 7.06
N MET A 28 -1.83 -5.17 7.77
CA MET A 28 -1.02 -4.19 8.50
C MET A 28 0.36 -4.07 7.86
N ILE A 29 0.78 -2.84 7.57
CA ILE A 29 2.07 -2.56 6.94
C ILE A 29 2.90 -1.71 7.88
N GLY A 30 3.88 -2.34 8.51
CA GLY A 30 4.80 -1.72 9.46
C GLY A 30 6.18 -1.45 8.87
N GLY A 31 7.03 -0.84 9.69
CA GLY A 31 8.42 -0.55 9.38
C GLY A 31 8.83 0.84 9.86
N LYS A 32 10.13 1.11 9.90
CA LYS A 32 10.65 2.43 10.31
C LYS A 32 10.34 3.53 9.30
N GLN A 33 10.60 4.76 9.70
CA GLN A 33 10.48 5.91 8.80
C GLN A 33 11.37 5.72 7.56
N THR A 34 10.92 6.18 6.39
CA THR A 34 11.63 6.07 5.10
C THR A 34 11.81 4.64 4.55
N SER A 35 11.27 3.61 5.20
CA SER A 35 11.36 2.23 4.69
C SER A 35 10.45 1.93 3.49
N GLY A 36 9.47 2.81 3.19
CA GLY A 36 8.57 2.65 2.05
C GLY A 36 7.18 2.10 2.38
N LYS A 37 6.76 2.06 3.66
CA LYS A 37 5.43 1.55 4.09
C LYS A 37 4.25 2.06 3.27
N THR A 38 4.10 3.38 3.25
CA THR A 38 3.04 4.05 2.50
C THR A 38 3.10 3.72 1.01
N SER A 39 4.31 3.71 0.43
CA SER A 39 4.49 3.37 -0.99
C SER A 39 4.15 1.90 -1.27
N LEU A 40 4.42 0.98 -0.34
CA LEU A 40 4.02 -0.42 -0.47
C LEU A 40 2.49 -0.56 -0.45
N MET A 41 1.80 0.17 0.45
CA MET A 41 0.34 0.20 0.48
C MET A 41 -0.24 0.78 -0.81
N ASP A 42 0.26 1.93 -1.26
CA ASP A 42 -0.17 2.59 -2.49
C ASP A 42 0.04 1.67 -3.70
N TYR A 43 1.20 0.98 -3.75
CA TYR A 43 1.54 0.05 -4.82
C TYR A 43 0.58 -1.14 -4.87
N MET A 44 0.38 -1.82 -3.74
CA MET A 44 -0.36 -3.09 -3.72
C MET A 44 -1.88 -2.88 -3.71
N TYR A 45 -2.37 -1.98 -2.85
CA TYR A 45 -3.79 -1.88 -2.51
C TYR A 45 -4.54 -0.77 -3.23
N LEU A 46 -3.85 0.16 -3.86
CA LEU A 46 -4.47 1.21 -4.67
C LEU A 46 -4.14 1.03 -6.15
N ILE A 47 -2.89 1.24 -6.56
CA ILE A 47 -2.55 1.32 -7.99
C ILE A 47 -2.60 -0.05 -8.67
N ASN A 48 -2.08 -1.10 -8.04
CA ASN A 48 -2.21 -2.45 -8.57
C ASN A 48 -3.67 -2.91 -8.63
N ALA A 49 -4.47 -2.60 -7.62
CA ALA A 49 -5.90 -2.92 -7.61
C ALA A 49 -6.63 -2.22 -8.76
N PHE A 50 -6.32 -0.94 -9.01
CA PHE A 50 -6.86 -0.18 -10.12
C PHE A 50 -6.45 -0.75 -11.49
N ILE A 51 -5.15 -1.03 -11.69
CA ILE A 51 -4.63 -1.59 -12.95
C ILE A 51 -5.24 -2.98 -13.22
N TRP A 52 -5.34 -3.83 -12.19
CA TRP A 52 -6.00 -5.12 -12.31
C TRP A 52 -7.46 -4.95 -12.74
N TRP A 53 -8.22 -4.08 -12.08
CA TRP A 53 -9.61 -3.79 -12.40
C TRP A 53 -9.76 -3.24 -13.84
N GLU A 54 -8.87 -2.33 -14.24
CA GLU A 54 -8.86 -1.74 -15.58
C GLU A 54 -8.50 -2.78 -16.67
N SER A 55 -7.75 -3.83 -16.32
CA SER A 55 -7.37 -4.91 -17.23
C SER A 55 -8.48 -5.93 -17.54
N LEU A 56 -9.58 -5.91 -16.78
CA LEU A 56 -10.72 -6.77 -17.01
C LEU A 56 -11.60 -6.23 -18.13
N ASP A 57 -12.28 -7.12 -18.85
CA ASP A 57 -13.30 -6.73 -19.81
C ASP A 57 -14.43 -5.97 -19.12
N LYS A 58 -14.98 -4.96 -19.77
CA LYS A 58 -15.98 -4.05 -19.15
C LYS A 58 -17.18 -4.80 -18.56
N GLU A 59 -17.61 -5.88 -19.21
CA GLU A 59 -18.74 -6.71 -18.80
C GLU A 59 -18.42 -7.55 -17.54
N ASP A 60 -17.16 -7.89 -17.34
CA ASP A 60 -16.70 -8.71 -16.21
C ASP A 60 -16.19 -7.87 -15.04
N ARG A 61 -16.08 -6.56 -15.18
CA ARG A 61 -15.56 -5.69 -14.12
C ARG A 61 -16.51 -5.66 -12.93
N PRO A 62 -16.07 -6.14 -11.74
CA PRO A 62 -16.85 -5.92 -10.54
C PRO A 62 -16.83 -4.44 -10.18
N PRO A 63 -17.86 -3.89 -9.54
CA PRO A 63 -17.73 -2.59 -8.91
C PRO A 63 -16.53 -2.58 -7.96
N LEU A 64 -15.65 -1.58 -8.11
CA LEU A 64 -14.49 -1.38 -7.24
C LEU A 64 -14.66 -0.06 -6.50
N LYS A 65 -14.49 -0.08 -5.17
CA LYS A 65 -14.50 1.12 -4.34
C LYS A 65 -13.29 1.13 -3.40
N ILE A 66 -12.53 2.21 -3.45
CA ILE A 66 -11.34 2.37 -2.61
C ILE A 66 -11.52 3.63 -1.76
N PHE A 67 -11.56 3.46 -0.44
CA PHE A 67 -11.49 4.56 0.52
C PHE A 67 -10.04 4.78 0.89
N TYR A 68 -9.54 5.99 0.75
CA TYR A 68 -8.17 6.33 1.12
C TYR A 68 -8.16 7.49 2.14
N PHE A 69 -7.79 7.18 3.36
CA PHE A 69 -7.63 8.16 4.43
C PHE A 69 -6.18 8.62 4.50
N ASN A 70 -5.90 9.76 3.87
CA ASN A 70 -4.58 10.40 3.85
C ASN A 70 -4.47 11.42 4.99
N MET A 71 -3.86 11.03 6.09
CA MET A 71 -3.82 11.86 7.30
C MET A 71 -2.54 12.70 7.44
N ARG A 72 -1.54 12.49 6.59
CA ARG A 72 -0.23 13.13 6.72
C ARG A 72 0.19 14.00 5.54
N SER A 73 -0.04 13.54 4.34
CA SER A 73 0.49 14.15 3.12
C SER A 73 -0.52 15.11 2.51
N SER A 74 -0.06 16.07 1.69
CA SER A 74 -0.99 16.82 0.86
C SER A 74 -1.61 15.92 -0.21
N THR A 75 -2.88 16.11 -0.51
CA THR A 75 -3.59 15.38 -1.58
C THR A 75 -2.88 15.52 -2.91
N ARG A 76 -2.43 16.74 -3.26
CA ARG A 76 -1.70 16.97 -4.51
C ARG A 76 -0.46 16.09 -4.62
N LEU A 77 0.37 16.02 -3.58
CA LEU A 77 1.57 15.20 -3.57
C LEU A 77 1.26 13.70 -3.70
N LYS A 78 0.18 13.25 -3.07
CA LYS A 78 -0.28 11.86 -3.19
C LYS A 78 -0.71 11.53 -4.62
N LEU A 79 -1.58 12.33 -5.20
CA LEU A 79 -2.05 12.14 -6.57
C LEU A 79 -0.88 12.10 -7.56
N GLN A 80 0.09 13.01 -7.43
CA GLN A 80 1.28 13.03 -8.28
C GLN A 80 2.12 11.75 -8.14
N LYS A 81 2.34 11.25 -6.92
CA LYS A 81 3.03 9.97 -6.69
C LYS A 81 2.30 8.81 -7.31
N TRP A 82 0.99 8.76 -7.20
CA TRP A 82 0.17 7.71 -7.79
C TRP A 82 0.21 7.73 -9.31
N ALA A 83 0.20 8.92 -9.93
CA ALA A 83 0.39 9.05 -11.37
C ALA A 83 1.76 8.51 -11.82
N CYS A 84 2.85 8.89 -11.12
CA CYS A 84 4.19 8.36 -11.41
C CYS A 84 4.24 6.82 -11.27
N LEU A 85 3.62 6.27 -10.24
CA LEU A 85 3.56 4.82 -10.01
C LEU A 85 2.72 4.11 -11.08
N TYR A 86 1.57 4.65 -11.46
CA TYR A 86 0.72 4.12 -12.52
C TYR A 86 1.45 4.09 -13.87
N LEU A 87 2.14 5.20 -14.22
CA LEU A 87 2.95 5.28 -15.43
C LEU A 87 4.04 4.21 -15.45
N LYS A 88 4.72 4.01 -14.31
CA LYS A 88 5.76 2.96 -14.19
C LYS A 88 5.17 1.57 -14.37
N LEU A 89 4.06 1.26 -13.71
CA LEU A 89 3.50 -0.09 -13.70
C LEU A 89 2.86 -0.48 -15.04
N LYS A 90 2.16 0.43 -15.68
CA LYS A 90 1.38 0.13 -16.88
C LYS A 90 2.13 0.37 -18.18
N TYR A 91 3.04 1.35 -18.19
CA TYR A 91 3.73 1.80 -19.41
C TYR A 91 5.24 1.72 -19.33
N ASP A 92 5.79 1.29 -18.19
CA ASP A 92 7.24 1.26 -17.88
C ASP A 92 7.94 2.63 -18.00
N ILE A 93 7.19 3.72 -17.81
CA ILE A 93 7.70 5.09 -17.84
C ILE A 93 8.09 5.50 -16.43
N VAL A 94 9.37 5.79 -16.20
CA VAL A 94 9.87 6.36 -14.94
C VAL A 94 9.89 7.87 -15.06
N ILE A 95 9.09 8.52 -14.22
CA ILE A 95 9.03 9.98 -14.11
C ILE A 95 8.94 10.36 -12.62
N ASP A 96 9.61 11.43 -12.23
CA ASP A 96 9.51 11.99 -10.89
C ASP A 96 8.50 13.15 -10.83
N ILE A 97 8.12 13.54 -9.63
CA ILE A 97 7.14 14.61 -9.41
C ILE A 97 7.61 15.96 -9.97
N PRO A 98 8.88 16.40 -9.78
CA PRO A 98 9.37 17.63 -10.41
C PRO A 98 9.20 17.65 -11.92
N THR A 99 9.53 16.54 -12.59
CA THR A 99 9.39 16.42 -14.05
C THR A 99 7.92 16.44 -14.47
N LEU A 100 7.04 15.73 -13.74
CA LEU A 100 5.60 15.77 -13.98
C LEU A 100 5.03 17.19 -13.85
N ASN A 101 5.43 17.94 -12.83
CA ASN A 101 5.00 19.32 -12.61
C ASN A 101 5.50 20.30 -13.68
N ASN A 102 6.76 20.18 -14.07
CA ASN A 102 7.36 21.04 -15.09
C ASN A 102 6.70 20.83 -16.47
N GLY A 103 6.28 19.60 -16.76
CA GLY A 103 5.56 19.29 -17.99
C GLY A 103 4.17 19.92 -18.07
N ILE A 104 3.49 20.08 -16.94
CA ILE A 104 2.16 20.70 -16.87
C ILE A 104 2.22 22.21 -17.13
N GLY A 105 3.36 22.87 -16.75
CA GLY A 105 3.52 24.33 -16.87
C GLY A 105 4.19 24.85 -18.15
N LYS A 106 4.93 24.00 -18.88
CA LYS A 106 5.75 24.38 -20.06
C LYS A 106 5.68 23.31 -21.15
N LEU A 107 4.51 23.07 -21.69
CA LEU A 107 4.26 22.08 -22.75
C LEU A 107 5.13 22.27 -24.02
N TYR A 108 5.71 23.44 -24.22
CA TYR A 108 6.48 23.75 -25.43
C TYR A 108 7.92 23.21 -25.42
N ASP A 109 8.49 22.92 -24.23
CA ASP A 109 9.89 22.45 -24.07
C ASP A 109 10.02 20.97 -23.63
N VAL A 110 8.94 20.21 -23.68
CA VAL A 110 8.91 18.83 -23.19
C VAL A 110 8.99 17.85 -24.35
N SER A 111 9.81 16.79 -24.23
CA SER A 111 9.85 15.71 -25.23
C SER A 111 8.47 15.09 -25.45
N GLU A 112 8.21 14.56 -26.64
CA GLU A 112 6.92 13.93 -26.99
C GLU A 112 6.55 12.78 -26.01
N ASP A 113 7.53 12.01 -25.53
CA ASP A 113 7.30 10.95 -24.54
C ASP A 113 6.78 11.50 -23.20
N LYS A 114 7.28 12.67 -22.79
CA LYS A 114 6.81 13.34 -21.56
C LYS A 114 5.41 13.93 -21.74
N LYS A 115 5.09 14.48 -22.91
CA LYS A 115 3.74 14.96 -23.23
C LYS A 115 2.75 13.81 -23.15
N ARG A 116 3.08 12.67 -23.78
CA ARG A 116 2.29 11.46 -23.71
C ARG A 116 2.09 10.96 -22.29
N ALA A 117 3.14 10.98 -21.45
CA ALA A 117 3.04 10.60 -20.04
C ALA A 117 2.05 11.49 -19.26
N ILE A 118 2.02 12.79 -19.53
CA ILE A 118 1.11 13.76 -18.90
C ILE A 118 -0.35 13.50 -19.34
N GLU A 119 -0.57 13.24 -20.61
CA GLU A 119 -1.91 12.87 -21.14
C GLU A 119 -2.42 11.60 -20.49
N ILE A 120 -1.59 10.56 -20.41
CA ILE A 120 -1.92 9.29 -19.74
C ILE A 120 -2.24 9.53 -18.25
N ALA A 121 -1.44 10.35 -17.57
CA ALA A 121 -1.69 10.70 -16.16
C ALA A 121 -3.03 11.41 -15.97
N SER A 122 -3.43 12.26 -16.92
CA SER A 122 -4.74 12.95 -16.88
C SER A 122 -5.89 11.96 -17.03
N LEU A 123 -5.79 11.03 -17.96
CA LEU A 123 -6.80 9.97 -18.14
C LEU A 123 -6.89 9.04 -16.93
N PHE A 124 -5.75 8.73 -16.32
CA PHE A 124 -5.70 7.96 -15.06
C PHE A 124 -6.52 8.62 -13.96
N PHE A 125 -6.39 9.93 -13.76
CA PHE A 125 -7.14 10.65 -12.72
C PHE A 125 -8.65 10.61 -12.98
N ASN A 126 -9.09 10.80 -14.21
CA ASN A 126 -10.50 10.73 -14.56
C ASN A 126 -11.10 9.36 -14.24
N ASN A 127 -10.39 8.28 -14.57
CA ASN A 127 -10.86 6.91 -14.29
C ASN A 127 -10.77 6.57 -12.79
N LEU A 128 -9.81 7.13 -12.07
CA LEU A 128 -9.63 6.89 -10.63
C LEU A 128 -10.73 7.58 -9.81
N GLU A 129 -11.24 8.73 -10.24
CA GLU A 129 -12.29 9.50 -9.55
C GLU A 129 -13.56 8.67 -9.31
N ASP A 130 -13.93 7.81 -10.25
CA ASP A 130 -15.12 6.97 -10.15
C ASP A 130 -15.04 5.91 -9.05
N ILE A 131 -13.83 5.48 -8.68
CA ILE A 131 -13.61 4.38 -7.74
C ILE A 131 -13.00 4.81 -6.41
N LEU A 132 -12.36 5.99 -6.36
CA LEU A 132 -11.62 6.47 -5.20
C LEU A 132 -12.40 7.50 -4.39
N ILE A 133 -12.54 7.24 -3.09
CA ILE A 133 -12.99 8.22 -2.10
C ILE A 133 -11.76 8.63 -1.29
N LEU A 134 -11.22 9.80 -1.59
CA LEU A 134 -10.03 10.34 -0.93
C LEU A 134 -10.42 11.32 0.18
N SER A 135 -10.03 11.01 1.42
CA SER A 135 -10.20 11.88 2.58
C SER A 135 -8.86 12.38 3.09
N GLN A 136 -8.75 13.68 3.30
CA GLN A 136 -7.52 14.33 3.79
C GLN A 136 -7.65 14.82 5.22
N GLY A 137 -6.50 14.83 5.91
CA GLY A 137 -6.34 15.36 7.27
C GLY A 137 -6.71 14.35 8.36
N PRO A 138 -6.35 14.68 9.61
CA PRO A 138 -6.62 13.83 10.75
C PRO A 138 -8.12 13.52 10.90
N LYS A 139 -8.43 12.29 11.30
CA LYS A 139 -9.79 11.79 11.50
C LYS A 139 -9.86 11.06 12.82
N THR A 140 -11.03 11.07 13.45
CA THR A 140 -11.34 10.16 14.55
C THR A 140 -11.62 8.75 14.00
N ALA A 141 -11.57 7.75 14.87
CA ALA A 141 -11.93 6.38 14.48
C ALA A 141 -13.40 6.30 14.00
N SER A 142 -14.30 7.04 14.64
CA SER A 142 -15.72 7.10 14.24
C SER A 142 -15.94 7.82 12.92
N ASP A 143 -15.17 8.87 12.60
CA ASP A 143 -15.27 9.53 11.29
C ASP A 143 -14.89 8.56 10.14
N ILE A 144 -13.80 7.80 10.34
CA ILE A 144 -13.38 6.78 9.39
C ILE A 144 -14.47 5.73 9.22
N TYR A 145 -14.96 5.16 10.34
CA TYR A 145 -16.00 4.14 10.31
C TYR A 145 -17.29 4.64 9.65
N ASN A 146 -17.79 5.80 10.05
CA ASN A 146 -19.04 6.35 9.54
C ASN A 146 -18.99 6.70 8.05
N SER A 147 -17.82 7.20 7.58
CA SER A 147 -17.61 7.47 6.16
C SER A 147 -17.75 6.20 5.30
N VAL A 148 -17.14 5.11 5.73
CA VAL A 148 -17.22 3.82 5.03
C VAL A 148 -18.60 3.20 5.17
N ALA A 149 -19.14 3.14 6.41
CA ALA A 149 -20.42 2.50 6.68
C ALA A 149 -21.60 3.14 5.93
N ARG A 150 -21.63 4.48 5.81
CA ARG A 150 -22.67 5.17 5.00
C ARG A 150 -22.62 4.72 3.55
N ASN A 151 -21.45 4.69 2.96
CA ASN A 151 -21.30 4.28 1.55
C ASN A 151 -21.68 2.80 1.36
N MET A 152 -21.40 1.94 2.36
CA MET A 152 -21.85 0.55 2.31
C MET A 152 -23.38 0.43 2.37
N LEU A 153 -24.07 1.27 3.14
CA LEU A 153 -25.52 1.28 3.20
C LEU A 153 -26.18 1.79 1.91
N ASP A 154 -25.46 2.54 1.07
CA ASP A 154 -25.93 2.94 -0.27
C ASP A 154 -25.95 1.76 -1.27
N VAL A 155 -25.13 0.73 -1.04
CA VAL A 155 -24.94 -0.40 -1.95
C VAL A 155 -25.40 -1.76 -1.37
N GLY A 156 -25.94 -1.75 -0.18
CA GLY A 156 -26.44 -2.94 0.51
C GLY A 156 -27.33 -2.63 1.70
N THR A 157 -27.86 -3.65 2.33
CA THR A 157 -28.78 -3.56 3.45
C THR A 157 -28.39 -4.49 4.58
N ILE A 158 -28.86 -4.21 5.79
CA ILE A 158 -28.76 -5.14 6.93
C ILE A 158 -30.05 -5.97 6.93
N ASP A 159 -29.92 -7.29 6.86
CA ASP A 159 -31.07 -8.21 6.89
C ASP A 159 -31.67 -8.36 8.30
N ASN A 160 -32.72 -9.17 8.41
CA ASN A 160 -33.42 -9.38 9.66
C ASN A 160 -32.57 -10.07 10.75
N ASP A 161 -31.51 -10.76 10.37
CA ASP A 161 -30.57 -11.43 11.25
C ASP A 161 -29.38 -10.49 11.65
N GLY A 162 -29.43 -9.24 11.23
CA GLY A 162 -28.37 -8.26 11.46
C GLY A 162 -27.12 -8.41 10.59
N LYS A 163 -27.21 -9.22 9.53
CA LYS A 163 -26.13 -9.46 8.59
C LYS A 163 -26.22 -8.46 7.42
N TYR A 164 -25.08 -7.88 7.06
CA TYR A 164 -25.01 -7.02 5.89
C TYR A 164 -25.00 -7.84 4.59
N VAL A 165 -25.84 -7.45 3.65
CA VAL A 165 -25.97 -8.08 2.33
C VAL A 165 -25.91 -7.00 1.25
N LEU A 166 -25.03 -7.18 0.27
CA LEU A 166 -24.96 -6.32 -0.91
C LEU A 166 -26.23 -6.45 -1.76
N ASN A 167 -26.69 -5.35 -2.33
CA ASN A 167 -27.75 -5.36 -3.35
C ASN A 167 -27.31 -6.23 -4.53
N PRO A 168 -28.24 -6.87 -5.27
CA PRO A 168 -27.91 -7.78 -6.37
C PRO A 168 -26.94 -7.19 -7.41
N GLU A 169 -27.12 -5.93 -7.79
CA GLU A 169 -26.27 -5.21 -8.74
C GLU A 169 -24.83 -4.99 -8.21
N ASN A 170 -24.65 -4.97 -6.89
CA ASN A 170 -23.37 -4.76 -6.22
C ASN A 170 -22.79 -6.07 -5.63
N SER A 171 -23.41 -7.23 -5.89
CA SER A 171 -23.05 -8.52 -5.25
C SER A 171 -21.57 -8.90 -5.41
N LYS A 172 -20.92 -8.43 -6.48
CA LYS A 172 -19.50 -8.65 -6.75
C LYS A 172 -18.60 -7.47 -6.33
N GLN A 173 -19.14 -6.44 -5.69
CA GLN A 173 -18.36 -5.25 -5.33
C GLN A 173 -17.15 -5.62 -4.47
N ILE A 174 -16.00 -5.06 -4.82
CA ILE A 174 -14.76 -5.12 -4.05
C ILE A 174 -14.57 -3.76 -3.37
N THR A 175 -14.46 -3.78 -2.05
CA THR A 175 -14.21 -2.56 -1.27
C THR A 175 -12.90 -2.69 -0.52
N ILE A 176 -12.02 -1.69 -0.70
CA ILE A 176 -10.72 -1.59 -0.02
C ILE A 176 -10.69 -0.31 0.80
N VAL A 177 -10.24 -0.38 2.04
CA VAL A 177 -10.01 0.78 2.91
C VAL A 177 -8.52 0.92 3.16
N CYS A 178 -7.91 1.99 2.67
CA CYS A 178 -6.51 2.34 2.89
C CYS A 178 -6.39 3.43 3.97
N ILE A 179 -5.57 3.20 5.01
CA ILE A 179 -5.39 4.14 6.12
C ILE A 179 -3.90 4.51 6.24
N ASP A 180 -3.55 5.74 5.90
CA ASP A 180 -2.19 6.28 5.96
C ASP A 180 -2.10 7.47 6.94
N ASN A 181 -1.78 7.26 8.21
CA ASN A 181 -1.49 6.03 8.92
C ASN A 181 -2.26 5.99 10.26
N LEU A 182 -2.27 4.86 10.93
CA LEU A 182 -3.06 4.65 12.15
C LEU A 182 -2.65 5.49 13.36
N ASP A 183 -1.40 5.96 13.46
CA ASP A 183 -0.98 6.87 14.53
C ASP A 183 -1.45 8.32 14.33
N CYS A 184 -2.00 8.64 13.19
CA CYS A 184 -2.61 9.95 12.94
C CYS A 184 -4.11 9.97 13.24
N VAL A 185 -4.69 8.86 13.67
CA VAL A 185 -6.08 8.83 14.17
C VAL A 185 -6.16 9.58 15.48
N ILE A 186 -6.96 10.64 15.49
CA ILE A 186 -7.08 11.51 16.66
C ILE A 186 -8.13 10.98 17.65
N PRO A 187 -7.94 11.25 18.96
CA PRO A 187 -8.92 10.93 19.98
C PRO A 187 -10.28 11.61 19.71
N GLU A 188 -11.35 10.96 20.08
CA GLU A 188 -12.68 11.55 20.02
C GLU A 188 -12.90 12.48 21.22
N SER A 189 -13.56 13.62 20.96
CA SER A 189 -13.99 14.53 22.02
C SER A 189 -15.48 14.31 22.29
N ASP A 190 -15.80 13.59 23.35
CA ASP A 190 -17.18 13.37 23.79
C ASP A 190 -17.62 14.32 24.92
N GLY A 191 -16.88 15.41 25.12
CA GLY A 191 -17.24 16.51 26.04
C GLY A 191 -17.09 16.22 27.52
N SER A 192 -16.92 14.99 27.96
CA SER A 192 -16.89 14.61 29.38
C SER A 192 -15.60 13.92 29.85
N SER A 193 -14.81 13.35 28.95
CA SER A 193 -13.48 12.79 29.24
C SER A 193 -12.62 12.75 27.97
N SER A 194 -11.35 13.16 28.06
CA SER A 194 -10.40 12.97 26.98
C SER A 194 -10.20 11.48 26.74
N THR A 195 -10.62 10.98 25.59
CA THR A 195 -10.29 9.62 25.19
C THR A 195 -8.78 9.49 25.07
N THR A 196 -8.23 8.46 25.70
CA THR A 196 -6.78 8.21 25.65
C THR A 196 -6.37 7.70 24.28
N LEU A 197 -5.10 7.86 23.92
CA LEU A 197 -4.54 7.27 22.68
C LEU A 197 -4.76 5.75 22.64
N GLU A 198 -4.72 5.08 23.78
CA GLU A 198 -4.95 3.64 23.84
C GLU A 198 -6.42 3.27 23.55
N SER A 199 -7.37 4.01 24.10
CA SER A 199 -8.79 3.80 23.79
C SER A 199 -9.10 4.08 22.31
N THR A 200 -8.45 5.08 21.72
CA THR A 200 -8.55 5.38 20.28
C THR A 200 -8.05 4.21 19.44
N LYS A 201 -6.89 3.62 19.79
CA LYS A 201 -6.36 2.43 19.11
C LYS A 201 -7.28 1.23 19.23
N LYS A 202 -7.81 0.95 20.41
CA LYS A 202 -8.80 -0.13 20.65
C LYS A 202 -10.06 0.07 19.80
N ARG A 203 -10.60 1.30 19.77
CA ARG A 203 -11.76 1.64 18.95
C ARG A 203 -11.49 1.45 17.47
N MET A 204 -10.37 1.95 16.98
CA MET A 204 -9.98 1.77 15.57
C MET A 204 -9.82 0.29 15.20
N SER A 205 -9.18 -0.52 16.07
CA SER A 205 -9.08 -1.96 15.89
C SER A 205 -10.45 -2.64 15.80
N SER A 206 -11.40 -2.22 16.68
CA SER A 206 -12.77 -2.73 16.63
C SER A 206 -13.47 -2.38 15.31
N TYR A 207 -13.28 -1.18 14.79
CA TYR A 207 -13.88 -0.76 13.52
C TYR A 207 -13.25 -1.47 12.32
N ILE A 208 -11.92 -1.71 12.32
CA ILE A 208 -11.25 -2.49 11.29
C ILE A 208 -11.82 -3.93 11.26
N ASN A 209 -12.03 -4.55 12.42
CA ASN A 209 -12.68 -5.86 12.48
C ASN A 209 -14.13 -5.81 11.98
N LYS A 210 -14.90 -4.76 12.30
CA LYS A 210 -16.26 -4.60 11.77
C LYS A 210 -16.28 -4.45 10.24
N PHE A 211 -15.30 -3.75 9.65
CA PHE A 211 -15.16 -3.68 8.19
C PHE A 211 -15.03 -5.08 7.59
N LYS A 212 -14.17 -5.90 8.18
CA LYS A 212 -13.97 -7.29 7.76
C LYS A 212 -15.22 -8.14 8.00
N ASP A 213 -15.66 -8.24 9.25
CA ASP A 213 -16.62 -9.25 9.69
C ASP A 213 -18.05 -8.91 9.24
N MET A 214 -18.41 -7.62 9.19
CA MET A 214 -19.74 -7.18 8.83
C MET A 214 -19.89 -6.91 7.33
N TYR A 215 -18.92 -6.21 6.74
CA TYR A 215 -19.04 -5.71 5.36
C TYR A 215 -18.16 -6.46 4.36
N ASN A 216 -17.37 -7.44 4.80
CA ASN A 216 -16.42 -8.18 3.95
C ASN A 216 -15.43 -7.26 3.22
N ILE A 217 -15.04 -6.16 3.88
CA ILE A 217 -14.12 -5.14 3.37
C ILE A 217 -12.68 -5.54 3.69
N THR A 218 -11.79 -5.32 2.74
CA THR A 218 -10.34 -5.42 2.96
C THR A 218 -9.79 -4.10 3.46
N THR A 219 -9.11 -4.12 4.62
CA THR A 219 -8.45 -2.94 5.17
C THR A 219 -6.94 -3.09 5.05
N ALA A 220 -6.29 -2.15 4.38
CA ALA A 220 -4.83 -2.00 4.36
C ALA A 220 -4.43 -0.76 5.16
N ALA A 221 -3.66 -0.93 6.23
CA ALA A 221 -3.32 0.18 7.10
C ALA A 221 -1.80 0.25 7.37
N VAL A 222 -1.26 1.45 7.27
CA VAL A 222 0.10 1.74 7.68
C VAL A 222 0.14 1.91 9.19
N VAL A 223 0.98 1.12 9.85
CA VAL A 223 1.22 1.18 11.29
C VAL A 223 2.61 1.76 11.59
N PRO A 224 2.78 2.50 12.70
CA PRO A 224 4.12 2.90 13.13
C PRO A 224 4.92 1.67 13.56
N SER A 225 6.21 1.69 13.31
CA SER A 225 7.08 0.68 13.93
C SER A 225 7.20 0.96 15.42
N VAL A 226 6.89 -0.02 16.23
CA VAL A 226 6.93 0.09 17.71
C VAL A 226 8.33 -0.11 18.27
N LEU A 227 9.27 -0.64 17.48
CA LEU A 227 10.61 -0.91 17.96
C LEU A 227 11.44 0.36 18.09
N ALA A 228 11.49 0.84 19.33
CA ALA A 228 12.25 2.01 19.74
C ALA A 228 13.77 1.76 19.83
N ASN A 229 14.25 0.52 19.67
CA ASN A 229 15.65 0.20 19.95
C ASN A 229 16.43 -0.18 18.67
N PRO A 230 17.28 0.75 18.14
CA PRO A 230 18.11 0.47 16.96
C PRO A 230 19.08 -0.70 17.14
N ARG A 231 19.43 -1.02 18.38
CA ARG A 231 20.44 -2.05 18.68
C ARG A 231 19.95 -3.49 18.52
N THR A 232 18.64 -3.71 18.52
CA THR A 232 18.07 -5.06 18.37
C THR A 232 17.96 -5.52 16.92
N PHE A 233 18.11 -4.60 15.93
CA PHE A 233 17.93 -4.91 14.53
C PHE A 233 19.20 -5.32 13.78
N LYS A 234 20.38 -5.15 14.34
CA LYS A 234 21.62 -5.50 13.62
C LYS A 234 21.68 -6.98 13.19
N ASP A 235 20.95 -7.86 13.89
CA ASP A 235 21.03 -9.31 13.69
C ASP A 235 19.67 -10.02 13.71
N SER A 236 18.54 -9.32 13.82
CA SER A 236 17.22 -9.96 13.91
C SER A 236 16.32 -9.61 12.73
N GLU A 237 15.71 -10.64 12.15
CA GLU A 237 14.66 -10.49 11.16
C GLU A 237 13.42 -9.78 11.73
N PRO A 238 12.71 -8.98 10.92
CA PRO A 238 11.46 -8.35 11.34
C PRO A 238 10.45 -9.37 11.87
N THR A 239 9.74 -9.02 12.94
CA THR A 239 8.74 -9.89 13.56
C THR A 239 7.36 -9.21 13.62
N TYR A 240 6.30 -9.99 13.85
CA TYR A 240 4.92 -9.47 14.00
C TYR A 240 4.78 -8.47 15.17
N LYS A 241 5.67 -8.50 16.17
CA LYS A 241 5.69 -7.55 17.29
C LYS A 241 5.84 -6.10 16.83
N GLU A 242 6.45 -5.89 15.66
CA GLU A 242 6.62 -4.56 15.07
C GLU A 242 5.31 -3.91 14.61
N LEU A 243 4.25 -4.70 14.44
CA LEU A 243 2.91 -4.21 14.18
C LEU A 243 2.22 -3.64 15.43
N GLY A 244 2.86 -3.76 16.61
CA GLY A 244 2.37 -3.23 17.89
C GLY A 244 1.01 -3.78 18.26
N SER A 245 0.14 -2.91 18.77
CA SER A 245 -1.22 -3.26 19.20
C SER A 245 -2.12 -3.77 18.06
N TYR A 246 -1.76 -3.52 16.81
CA TYR A 246 -2.54 -3.97 15.65
C TYR A 246 -2.14 -5.38 15.17
N SER A 247 -1.11 -5.98 15.75
CA SER A 247 -0.67 -7.34 15.41
C SER A 247 -1.77 -8.40 15.64
N SER A 248 -2.61 -8.20 16.67
CA SER A 248 -3.68 -9.14 17.04
C SER A 248 -4.86 -9.19 16.06
N ILE A 249 -5.06 -8.13 15.28
CA ILE A 249 -6.15 -8.06 14.30
C ILE A 249 -5.66 -8.28 12.85
N ALA A 250 -4.35 -8.40 12.64
CA ALA A 250 -3.78 -8.61 11.32
C ALA A 250 -4.01 -10.04 10.83
N ASP A 251 -4.67 -10.19 9.69
CA ASP A 251 -4.68 -11.45 8.92
C ASP A 251 -3.40 -11.59 8.11
N LEU A 252 -2.91 -10.46 7.58
CA LEU A 252 -1.68 -10.37 6.84
C LEU A 252 -0.87 -9.17 7.35
N GLY A 253 0.40 -9.38 7.63
CA GLY A 253 1.29 -8.34 8.14
C GLY A 253 2.57 -8.26 7.33
N PHE A 254 2.90 -7.06 6.86
CA PHE A 254 4.14 -6.78 6.17
C PHE A 254 5.01 -5.82 6.97
N ILE A 255 6.30 -6.07 7.00
CA ILE A 255 7.29 -5.10 7.48
C ILE A 255 8.21 -4.70 6.33
N THR A 256 8.26 -3.40 6.05
CA THR A 256 9.27 -2.83 5.15
C THR A 256 10.51 -2.45 5.93
N TYR A 257 11.68 -2.79 5.41
CA TYR A 257 12.95 -2.52 6.09
C TYR A 257 13.96 -1.90 5.11
N ASN A 258 14.78 -0.97 5.62
CA ASN A 258 15.85 -0.33 4.87
C ASN A 258 17.21 -0.71 5.49
N PRO A 259 17.90 -1.73 4.97
CA PRO A 259 19.13 -2.21 5.59
C PRO A 259 20.24 -1.15 5.61
N TYR A 260 20.32 -0.28 4.62
CA TYR A 260 21.33 0.78 4.59
C TYR A 260 21.16 1.80 5.72
N ASN A 261 19.94 2.26 5.97
CA ASN A 261 19.65 3.23 7.03
C ASN A 261 19.89 2.63 8.44
N GLU A 262 19.90 1.30 8.56
CA GLU A 262 20.18 0.59 9.79
C GLU A 262 21.67 0.20 9.92
N GLY A 263 22.52 0.64 8.99
CA GLY A 263 23.96 0.44 9.00
C GLY A 263 24.39 -0.98 8.65
N ASN A 264 23.57 -1.75 7.95
CA ASN A 264 23.97 -3.07 7.47
C ASN A 264 24.87 -2.93 6.23
N VAL A 265 26.06 -3.50 6.29
CA VAL A 265 26.97 -3.62 5.13
C VAL A 265 26.49 -4.76 4.23
N ARG A 266 26.08 -5.88 4.85
CA ARG A 266 25.48 -7.04 4.17
C ARG A 266 24.13 -7.39 4.77
N TYR A 267 23.18 -7.78 3.92
CA TYR A 267 21.86 -8.23 4.35
C TYR A 267 21.29 -9.25 3.36
N LEU A 268 20.80 -10.39 3.85
CA LEU A 268 20.29 -11.51 3.05
C LEU A 268 21.24 -11.96 1.92
N GLY A 269 22.55 -11.93 2.19
CA GLY A 269 23.57 -12.31 1.22
C GLY A 269 23.95 -11.23 0.19
N TYR A 270 23.26 -10.08 0.18
CA TYR A 270 23.59 -8.95 -0.68
C TYR A 270 24.58 -8.00 0.00
N ASP A 271 25.45 -7.39 -0.80
CA ASP A 271 26.18 -6.20 -0.39
C ASP A 271 25.24 -4.99 -0.55
N VAL A 272 24.96 -4.29 0.56
CA VAL A 272 23.94 -3.23 0.58
C VAL A 272 24.39 -1.99 -0.18
N GLU A 273 25.71 -1.75 -0.27
CA GLU A 273 26.27 -0.59 -0.97
C GLU A 273 26.16 -0.72 -2.49
N ASP A 274 26.09 -1.94 -3.02
CA ASP A 274 25.89 -2.20 -4.45
C ASP A 274 24.59 -1.59 -5.03
N PHE A 275 23.67 -1.19 -4.17
CA PHE A 275 22.38 -0.62 -4.56
C PHE A 275 22.29 0.90 -4.32
N ILE A 276 23.43 1.57 -4.23
CA ILE A 276 23.49 3.05 -4.20
C ILE A 276 23.48 3.57 -5.63
N ILE A 277 22.42 4.30 -5.98
CA ILE A 277 22.22 4.92 -7.29
C ILE A 277 21.85 6.38 -7.04
N ASN A 278 22.51 7.32 -7.72
CA ASN A 278 22.28 8.76 -7.52
C ASN A 278 22.36 9.15 -6.03
N ALA A 279 23.40 8.70 -5.33
CA ALA A 279 23.65 8.91 -3.90
C ALA A 279 22.49 8.44 -2.98
N LYS A 280 21.58 7.59 -3.46
CA LYS A 280 20.46 7.02 -2.70
C LYS A 280 20.56 5.50 -2.70
N ASN A 281 20.55 4.90 -1.51
CA ASN A 281 20.41 3.45 -1.43
C ASN A 281 18.99 3.02 -1.76
N ARG A 282 18.87 2.13 -2.74
CA ARG A 282 17.61 1.63 -3.29
C ARG A 282 17.15 0.32 -2.67
N MET A 283 18.03 -0.39 -1.96
CA MET A 283 17.67 -1.67 -1.37
C MET A 283 16.61 -1.53 -0.28
N ARG A 284 15.59 -2.35 -0.37
CA ARG A 284 14.57 -2.54 0.66
C ARG A 284 14.26 -4.01 0.79
N THR A 285 13.69 -4.39 1.92
CA THR A 285 13.08 -5.70 2.04
C THR A 285 11.64 -5.58 2.48
N VAL A 286 10.83 -6.55 2.09
CA VAL A 286 9.46 -6.73 2.53
C VAL A 286 9.36 -8.11 3.17
N THR A 287 9.02 -8.15 4.44
CA THR A 287 8.87 -9.38 5.21
C THR A 287 7.40 -9.62 5.51
N ILE A 288 6.89 -10.81 5.22
CA ILE A 288 5.60 -11.30 5.71
C ILE A 288 5.82 -11.74 7.15
N VAL A 289 5.38 -10.95 8.12
CA VAL A 289 5.54 -11.25 9.57
C VAL A 289 4.29 -11.86 10.18
N ARG A 290 3.17 -11.81 9.47
CA ARG A 290 1.89 -12.42 9.83
C ARG A 290 1.20 -12.90 8.57
N ASN A 291 0.70 -14.12 8.60
CA ASN A 291 -0.13 -14.68 7.55
C ASN A 291 -1.06 -15.75 8.13
N SER A 292 -2.30 -15.38 8.39
CA SER A 292 -3.30 -16.28 9.00
C SER A 292 -3.65 -17.52 8.16
N LYS A 293 -3.29 -17.50 6.87
CA LYS A 293 -3.60 -18.58 5.91
C LYS A 293 -2.36 -19.28 5.34
N GLY A 294 -1.17 -18.91 5.76
CA GLY A 294 0.05 -19.43 5.14
C GLY A 294 1.30 -19.26 5.97
N VAL A 295 2.44 -19.22 5.29
CA VAL A 295 3.76 -19.15 5.90
C VAL A 295 4.08 -17.72 6.35
N GLU A 296 4.64 -17.59 7.54
CA GLU A 296 5.16 -16.35 8.13
C GLU A 296 6.69 -16.30 8.03
N ASN A 297 7.27 -15.12 8.30
CA ASN A 297 8.70 -14.86 8.33
C ASN A 297 9.40 -15.08 6.97
N ILE A 298 8.72 -14.72 5.91
CA ILE A 298 9.26 -14.73 4.54
C ILE A 298 9.72 -13.34 4.17
N THR A 299 11.02 -13.18 3.89
CA THR A 299 11.61 -11.90 3.50
C THR A 299 11.99 -11.91 2.02
N VAL A 300 11.55 -10.88 1.30
CA VAL A 300 11.88 -10.65 -0.09
C VAL A 300 12.68 -9.36 -0.22
N ALA A 301 13.87 -9.47 -0.81
CA ALA A 301 14.68 -8.29 -1.15
C ALA A 301 14.15 -7.62 -2.43
N SER A 302 14.16 -6.30 -2.45
CA SER A 302 13.65 -5.49 -3.55
C SER A 302 14.44 -4.19 -3.73
N ILE A 303 14.35 -3.63 -4.93
CA ILE A 303 14.70 -2.24 -5.21
C ILE A 303 13.47 -1.38 -5.01
N PHE A 304 13.66 -0.23 -4.38
CA PHE A 304 12.65 0.79 -4.20
C PHE A 304 12.99 2.06 -4.97
N LEU A 305 12.20 2.37 -5.98
CA LEU A 305 12.27 3.63 -6.72
C LEU A 305 11.38 4.66 -6.01
N GLY A 306 11.96 5.40 -5.08
CA GLY A 306 11.23 6.37 -4.24
C GLY A 306 10.61 7.53 -5.04
N GLU A 307 11.10 7.81 -6.23
CA GLU A 307 10.60 8.82 -7.16
C GLU A 307 9.14 8.54 -7.55
N CYS A 308 8.83 7.27 -7.84
CA CYS A 308 7.48 6.83 -8.22
C CYS A 308 6.85 5.87 -7.20
N GLY A 309 7.55 5.48 -6.13
CA GLY A 309 7.01 4.56 -5.11
C GLY A 309 6.95 3.09 -5.51
N TYR A 310 7.73 2.68 -6.51
CA TYR A 310 7.72 1.33 -7.08
C TYR A 310 8.69 0.39 -6.37
N PHE A 311 8.23 -0.85 -6.13
CA PHE A 311 9.06 -1.94 -5.62
C PHE A 311 9.28 -2.98 -6.71
N ARG A 312 10.54 -3.38 -6.93
CA ARG A 312 10.90 -4.48 -7.82
C ARG A 312 11.74 -5.50 -7.07
N GLU A 313 11.28 -6.74 -7.04
CA GLU A 313 11.98 -7.83 -6.37
C GLU A 313 13.35 -8.11 -6.99
N LEU A 314 14.35 -8.33 -6.15
CA LEU A 314 15.71 -8.72 -6.58
C LEU A 314 15.76 -10.22 -6.89
N PRO A 315 16.62 -10.66 -7.84
CA PRO A 315 17.08 -12.05 -7.89
C PRO A 315 17.64 -12.46 -6.53
N THR A 316 17.75 -13.76 -6.20
CA THR A 316 18.40 -14.16 -4.96
C THR A 316 19.91 -13.87 -5.03
N ALA A 317 20.56 -13.72 -3.87
CA ALA A 317 22.00 -13.38 -3.83
C ALA A 317 22.88 -14.46 -4.48
N GLU A 318 22.42 -15.72 -4.51
CA GLU A 318 23.10 -16.83 -5.18
C GLU A 318 22.97 -16.79 -6.71
N GLN A 319 21.99 -16.06 -7.25
CA GLN A 319 21.76 -15.89 -8.68
C GLN A 319 22.64 -14.75 -9.24
N THR A 320 23.98 -14.87 -9.09
CA THR A 320 24.94 -13.79 -9.36
C THR A 320 24.80 -13.21 -10.77
N SER A 321 24.72 -14.03 -11.81
CA SER A 321 24.62 -13.53 -13.19
C SER A 321 23.31 -12.76 -13.48
N GLN A 322 22.22 -13.11 -12.81
CA GLN A 322 20.95 -12.37 -12.91
C GLN A 322 21.03 -11.07 -12.11
N LEU A 323 21.70 -11.12 -10.97
CA LEU A 323 21.91 -9.95 -10.12
C LEU A 323 22.80 -8.91 -10.81
N ASP A 324 23.87 -9.33 -11.47
CA ASP A 324 24.77 -8.43 -12.21
C ASP A 324 24.03 -7.74 -13.37
N LYS A 325 23.27 -8.48 -14.18
CA LYS A 325 22.40 -7.90 -15.22
C LYS A 325 21.37 -6.93 -14.63
N PHE A 326 20.85 -7.24 -13.45
CA PHE A 326 19.90 -6.37 -12.77
C PHE A 326 20.55 -5.06 -12.32
N LYS A 327 21.79 -5.12 -11.80
CA LYS A 327 22.58 -3.93 -11.42
C LYS A 327 22.92 -3.07 -12.64
N GLU A 328 23.31 -3.66 -13.76
CA GLU A 328 23.55 -2.94 -15.03
C GLU A 328 22.29 -2.16 -15.48
N LEU A 329 21.12 -2.80 -15.42
CA LEU A 329 19.85 -2.13 -15.74
C LEU A 329 19.51 -1.00 -14.77
N LEU A 330 19.87 -1.12 -13.50
CA LEU A 330 19.67 -0.06 -12.51
C LEU A 330 20.57 1.15 -12.77
N HIS A 331 21.84 0.91 -13.10
CA HIS A 331 22.78 1.97 -13.46
C HIS A 331 22.44 2.67 -14.79
N ALA A 332 21.74 1.98 -15.69
CA ALA A 332 21.22 2.59 -16.92
C ALA A 332 20.00 3.52 -16.67
N LEU A 333 19.46 3.56 -15.44
CA LEU A 333 18.43 4.52 -15.02
C LEU A 333 19.04 5.84 -14.45
N ASP A 334 20.38 5.92 -14.38
CA ASP A 334 21.14 7.13 -14.08
C ASP A 334 21.21 8.04 -15.31
#